data_02c6bfc9fbafb24555dd27f7c8464189
#
_entry.id   02c6bfc9fbafb24555dd27f7c8464189
#
_cell.length_a   1.000
_cell.length_b   1.000
_cell.length_c   1.000
_cell.angle_alpha   90.00
_cell.angle_beta   90.00
_cell.angle_gamma   90.00
#
_symmetry.space_group_name_H-M   'P 1'
#
loop_
_entity.id
_entity.type
_entity.pdbx_description
1 polymer ?
#
loop_
_entity_poly.entity_id
_entity_poly.type
_entity_poly.pdbx_seq_one_letter_code
_entity_poly.pdbx_strand_id
1 'polypeptide(L)'
;MFNSQKNPILNWFIEWHSYFLSYPMSINMNSKKIKAQFAKETNPRVGLIVLSTDNMIEKDFSKVLSDKPVDLYVNRIKNYNPVTAENLKKMSENITSVADNILPGEKVDCVVFGCTSGTIVSGFDNIKKKINLAKPNALVTAPSTAALNALKKKNIKRISVVTPYIKSLNDDVVNFFKENNFEIVSNTYFDIESDVDIGKVDQNKLFEILSEIDHNQAQALFVSCTSLPVLNIIEKLE
;
A
#
# COMPACT_ATOMS: atom_id res chain seq x y z
N MET A 1 6.48 33.02 15.90
CA MET A 1 5.01 33.26 15.77
C MET A 1 4.52 32.57 14.53
N PHE A 2 3.85 31.44 14.67
CA PHE A 2 3.23 30.74 13.54
C PHE A 2 2.00 31.54 13.07
N ASN A 3 2.01 31.98 11.84
CA ASN A 3 0.93 32.75 11.24
C ASN A 3 -0.25 31.82 10.97
N SER A 4 -1.21 31.76 11.90
CA SER A 4 -2.37 30.85 11.91
C SER A 4 -3.35 31.07 10.73
N GLN A 5 -3.24 32.16 9.99
CA GLN A 5 -4.18 32.53 8.91
C GLN A 5 -3.95 31.81 7.57
N LYS A 6 -2.93 30.94 7.43
CA LYS A 6 -2.59 30.30 6.13
C LYS A 6 -2.62 28.75 6.12
N ASN A 7 -3.11 28.10 7.18
CA ASN A 7 -3.17 26.65 7.18
C ASN A 7 -4.63 26.19 6.96
N PRO A 8 -4.96 25.67 5.77
CA PRO A 8 -6.32 25.26 5.44
C PRO A 8 -6.85 24.14 6.35
N ILE A 9 -5.96 23.30 6.89
CA ILE A 9 -6.33 22.21 7.80
C ILE A 9 -6.74 22.79 9.16
N LEU A 10 -6.01 23.78 9.67
CA LEU A 10 -6.32 24.43 10.94
C LEU A 10 -7.64 25.20 10.86
N ASN A 11 -7.90 25.87 9.73
CA ASN A 11 -9.17 26.55 9.47
C ASN A 11 -10.33 25.55 9.39
N TRP A 12 -10.16 24.41 8.75
CA TRP A 12 -11.15 23.34 8.70
C TRP A 12 -11.48 22.80 10.10
N PHE A 13 -10.47 22.58 10.96
CA PHE A 13 -10.69 22.18 12.36
C PHE A 13 -11.38 23.28 13.18
N ILE A 14 -11.06 24.55 12.96
CA ILE A 14 -11.69 25.69 13.65
C ILE A 14 -13.14 25.82 13.19
N GLU A 15 -13.44 25.70 11.90
CA GLU A 15 -14.80 25.72 11.38
C GLU A 15 -15.62 24.53 11.89
N TRP A 16 -15.04 23.33 11.93
CA TRP A 16 -15.69 22.14 12.49
C TRP A 16 -16.00 22.32 13.99
N HIS A 17 -15.10 22.92 14.78
CA HIS A 17 -15.36 23.26 16.18
C HIS A 17 -16.38 24.39 16.34
N SER A 18 -16.42 25.39 15.46
CA SER A 18 -17.37 26.49 15.53
C SER A 18 -18.82 26.02 15.25
N TYR A 19 -19.01 24.98 14.45
CA TYR A 19 -20.32 24.33 14.29
C TYR A 19 -20.87 23.76 15.59
N PHE A 20 -20.01 23.29 16.50
CA PHE A 20 -20.43 22.81 17.83
C PHE A 20 -20.69 23.93 18.84
N LEU A 21 -20.09 25.11 18.65
CA LEU A 21 -20.22 26.25 19.60
C LEU A 21 -21.35 27.20 19.28
N SER A 22 -21.98 27.12 18.09
CA SER A 22 -23.04 28.04 17.67
C SER A 22 -24.46 27.63 18.10
N TYR A 23 -24.65 26.46 18.71
CA TYR A 23 -25.91 26.11 19.33
C TYR A 23 -25.95 26.63 20.79
N PRO A 24 -26.93 27.47 21.17
CA PRO A 24 -27.10 27.82 22.57
C PRO A 24 -27.51 26.55 23.34
N MET A 25 -26.53 25.90 23.94
CA MET A 25 -26.80 24.79 24.85
C MET A 25 -27.40 25.36 26.14
N SER A 26 -28.71 25.42 26.21
CA SER A 26 -29.37 25.38 27.51
C SER A 26 -29.02 23.99 28.11
N ILE A 27 -28.04 23.97 29.01
CA ILE A 27 -27.65 22.74 29.70
C ILE A 27 -28.80 22.28 30.58
N ASN A 28 -29.73 21.55 30.02
CA ASN A 28 -30.67 20.79 30.81
C ASN A 28 -29.95 19.54 31.27
N MET A 29 -29.48 19.50 32.51
CA MET A 29 -28.68 18.44 33.11
C MET A 29 -29.40 17.09 33.24
N ASN A 30 -30.59 16.93 32.67
CA ASN A 30 -31.34 15.68 32.67
C ASN A 30 -30.81 14.75 31.54
N SER A 31 -29.91 13.83 31.89
CA SER A 31 -29.47 12.79 30.96
C SER A 31 -30.62 11.82 30.68
N LYS A 32 -30.98 11.68 29.38
CA LYS A 32 -31.95 10.68 28.91
C LYS A 32 -31.25 9.58 28.19
N LYS A 33 -31.36 8.33 28.69
CA LYS A 33 -30.87 7.14 28.00
C LYS A 33 -31.75 6.83 26.78
N ILE A 34 -31.19 6.89 25.59
CA ILE A 34 -31.88 6.56 24.34
C ILE A 34 -31.22 5.29 23.77
N LYS A 35 -32.03 4.34 23.30
CA LYS A 35 -31.50 3.15 22.63
C LYS A 35 -31.11 3.52 21.18
N ALA A 36 -29.82 3.38 20.86
CA ALA A 36 -29.35 3.60 19.50
C ALA A 36 -29.86 2.50 18.55
N GLN A 37 -30.08 2.88 17.30
CA GLN A 37 -30.32 1.94 16.19
C GLN A 37 -29.03 1.84 15.38
N PHE A 38 -28.66 0.61 15.05
CA PHE A 38 -27.44 0.36 14.27
C PHE A 38 -27.80 0.14 12.82
N ALA A 39 -27.03 0.78 11.92
CA ALA A 39 -27.13 0.53 10.49
C ALA A 39 -26.59 -0.86 10.16
N LYS A 40 -27.12 -1.49 9.11
CA LYS A 40 -26.57 -2.72 8.57
C LYS A 40 -25.41 -2.34 7.65
N GLU A 41 -24.21 -2.80 7.98
CA GLU A 41 -23.05 -2.65 7.10
C GLU A 41 -23.18 -3.57 5.89
N THR A 42 -22.83 -3.06 4.72
CA THR A 42 -23.01 -3.76 3.44
C THR A 42 -21.76 -3.87 2.60
N ASN A 43 -20.78 -2.97 2.80
CA ASN A 43 -19.56 -2.95 2.00
C ASN A 43 -18.56 -4.00 2.48
N PRO A 44 -17.81 -4.64 1.56
CA PRO A 44 -16.64 -5.43 1.93
C PRO A 44 -15.62 -4.57 2.67
N ARG A 45 -15.05 -5.10 3.73
CA ARG A 45 -14.02 -4.45 4.55
C ARG A 45 -12.65 -4.91 4.13
N VAL A 46 -11.82 -3.97 3.68
CA VAL A 46 -10.44 -4.21 3.27
C VAL A 46 -9.48 -3.58 4.26
N GLY A 47 -8.62 -4.39 4.86
CA GLY A 47 -7.49 -3.92 5.65
C GLY A 47 -6.27 -3.71 4.76
N LEU A 48 -5.58 -2.58 4.90
CA LEU A 48 -4.33 -2.28 4.21
C LEU A 48 -3.21 -2.08 5.24
N ILE A 49 -2.21 -2.95 5.21
CA ILE A 49 -0.99 -2.80 6.02
C ILE A 49 0.05 -2.07 5.19
N VAL A 50 0.38 -0.85 5.58
CA VAL A 50 1.29 0.07 4.89
C VAL A 50 2.61 0.19 5.62
N LEU A 51 3.73 0.28 4.91
CA LEU A 51 5.01 0.60 5.54
C LEU A 51 4.97 2.02 6.12
N SER A 52 5.53 2.20 7.33
CA SER A 52 5.54 3.52 7.98
C SER A 52 6.25 4.61 7.18
N THR A 53 7.09 4.22 6.24
CA THR A 53 7.86 5.07 5.33
C THR A 53 7.19 5.30 3.97
N ASP A 54 6.19 4.49 3.60
CA ASP A 54 5.46 4.65 2.34
C ASP A 54 4.49 5.85 2.42
N ASN A 55 4.60 6.76 1.46
CA ASN A 55 3.75 7.95 1.36
C ASN A 55 2.90 7.97 0.09
N MET A 56 2.87 6.86 -0.67
CA MET A 56 2.17 6.75 -1.96
C MET A 56 1.00 5.79 -1.93
N ILE A 57 1.15 4.57 -1.40
CA ILE A 57 0.16 3.50 -1.52
C ILE A 57 -1.24 3.88 -1.02
N GLU A 58 -1.34 4.66 0.07
CA GLU A 58 -2.66 5.12 0.58
C GLU A 58 -3.36 6.05 -0.42
N LYS A 59 -2.61 6.94 -1.08
CA LYS A 59 -3.14 7.83 -2.12
C LYS A 59 -3.60 7.05 -3.33
N ASP A 60 -2.81 6.04 -3.73
CA ASP A 60 -3.11 5.18 -4.86
C ASP A 60 -4.37 4.34 -4.58
N PHE A 61 -4.48 3.73 -3.40
CA PHE A 61 -5.69 3.01 -3.00
C PHE A 61 -6.91 3.92 -2.94
N SER A 62 -6.78 5.12 -2.36
CA SER A 62 -7.87 6.10 -2.32
C SER A 62 -8.36 6.48 -3.71
N LYS A 63 -7.43 6.65 -4.67
CA LYS A 63 -7.77 6.95 -6.06
C LYS A 63 -8.47 5.78 -6.75
N VAL A 64 -7.91 4.57 -6.62
CA VAL A 64 -8.43 3.36 -7.29
C VAL A 64 -9.78 2.90 -6.72
N LEU A 65 -10.02 3.15 -5.43
CA LEU A 65 -11.24 2.73 -4.74
C LEU A 65 -12.31 3.83 -4.64
N SER A 66 -12.07 5.03 -5.18
CA SER A 66 -12.95 6.19 -5.02
C SER A 66 -14.41 5.97 -5.44
N ASP A 67 -14.64 5.10 -6.42
CA ASP A 67 -15.96 4.76 -6.99
C ASP A 67 -16.42 3.32 -6.65
N LYS A 68 -15.71 2.63 -5.75
CA LYS A 68 -16.01 1.25 -5.36
C LYS A 68 -16.72 1.19 -4.00
N PRO A 69 -17.72 0.34 -3.84
CA PRO A 69 -18.40 0.12 -2.57
C PRO A 69 -17.53 -0.76 -1.64
N VAL A 70 -16.42 -0.23 -1.17
CA VAL A 70 -15.43 -0.89 -0.31
C VAL A 70 -15.05 0.04 0.83
N ASP A 71 -15.02 -0.49 2.05
CA ASP A 71 -14.54 0.24 3.22
C ASP A 71 -13.06 -0.11 3.46
N LEU A 72 -12.19 0.88 3.35
CA LEU A 72 -10.74 0.74 3.51
C LEU A 72 -10.31 1.13 4.92
N TYR A 73 -9.60 0.22 5.60
CA TYR A 73 -9.03 0.42 6.93
C TYR A 73 -7.52 0.28 6.86
N VAL A 74 -6.79 1.32 7.20
CA VAL A 74 -5.33 1.37 7.07
C VAL A 74 -4.66 1.28 8.43
N ASN A 75 -3.61 0.45 8.53
CA ASN A 75 -2.69 0.48 9.65
C ASN A 75 -1.25 0.42 9.14
N ARG A 76 -0.32 1.03 9.89
CA ARG A 76 1.08 1.14 9.46
C ARG A 76 1.98 0.20 10.23
N ILE A 77 2.86 -0.50 9.49
CA ILE A 77 3.90 -1.35 10.03
C ILE A 77 5.23 -0.61 10.04
N LYS A 78 5.96 -0.69 11.17
CA LYS A 78 7.28 -0.07 11.27
C LYS A 78 8.23 -0.68 10.25
N ASN A 79 8.77 0.16 9.36
CA ASN A 79 9.80 -0.20 8.40
C ASN A 79 11.17 0.33 8.87
N TYR A 80 12.24 -0.28 8.36
CA TYR A 80 13.62 0.05 8.71
C TYR A 80 14.40 0.41 7.45
N ASN A 81 15.18 1.50 7.51
CA ASN A 81 16.14 1.84 6.47
C ASN A 81 17.56 1.40 6.89
N PRO A 82 18.43 1.04 5.93
CA PRO A 82 18.17 0.91 4.50
C PRO A 82 17.21 -0.24 4.17
N VAL A 83 16.60 -0.23 2.98
CA VAL A 83 15.69 -1.28 2.51
C VAL A 83 16.51 -2.50 2.10
N THR A 84 16.73 -3.39 3.04
CA THR A 84 17.49 -4.64 2.86
C THR A 84 16.63 -5.87 3.17
N ALA A 85 17.03 -7.04 2.68
CA ALA A 85 16.36 -8.30 2.98
C ALA A 85 16.25 -8.57 4.49
N GLU A 86 17.29 -8.24 5.28
CA GLU A 86 17.29 -8.39 6.74
C GLU A 86 16.25 -7.49 7.40
N ASN A 87 16.23 -6.19 7.07
CA ASN A 87 15.27 -5.23 7.62
C ASN A 87 13.83 -5.56 7.23
N LEU A 88 13.59 -6.07 6.01
CA LEU A 88 12.28 -6.51 5.56
C LEU A 88 11.80 -7.76 6.32
N LYS A 89 12.69 -8.72 6.61
CA LYS A 89 12.37 -9.88 7.46
C LYS A 89 12.00 -9.43 8.88
N LYS A 90 12.80 -8.56 9.49
CA LYS A 90 12.56 -7.98 10.81
C LYS A 90 11.21 -7.24 10.87
N MET A 91 10.90 -6.43 9.85
CA MET A 91 9.59 -5.78 9.74
C MET A 91 8.45 -6.82 9.77
N SER A 92 8.60 -7.92 9.03
CA SER A 92 7.57 -8.95 8.91
C SER A 92 7.20 -9.62 10.23
N GLU A 93 8.03 -9.54 11.26
CA GLU A 93 7.75 -10.09 12.58
C GLU A 93 6.54 -9.45 13.26
N ASN A 94 6.26 -8.19 12.95
CA ASN A 94 5.19 -7.40 13.55
C ASN A 94 3.85 -7.49 12.80
N ILE A 95 3.75 -8.25 11.72
CA ILE A 95 2.54 -8.29 10.87
C ILE A 95 1.30 -8.69 11.64
N THR A 96 1.38 -9.69 12.52
CA THR A 96 0.22 -10.17 13.29
C THR A 96 -0.36 -9.08 14.17
N SER A 97 0.47 -8.37 14.93
CA SER A 97 0.00 -7.30 15.83
C SER A 97 -0.57 -6.10 15.04
N VAL A 98 0.03 -5.79 13.90
CA VAL A 98 -0.48 -4.72 13.04
C VAL A 98 -1.82 -5.11 12.39
N ALA A 99 -1.96 -6.35 11.94
CA ALA A 99 -3.22 -6.86 11.41
C ALA A 99 -4.32 -6.89 12.47
N ASP A 100 -4.00 -7.27 13.71
CA ASP A 100 -4.96 -7.31 14.82
C ASP A 100 -5.58 -5.94 15.11
N ASN A 101 -4.79 -4.87 15.01
CA ASN A 101 -5.23 -3.50 15.22
C ASN A 101 -6.12 -2.94 14.09
N ILE A 102 -6.33 -3.68 13.00
CA ILE A 102 -7.32 -3.33 11.98
C ILE A 102 -8.70 -3.83 12.43
N LEU A 103 -9.56 -2.94 12.90
CA LEU A 103 -10.89 -3.29 13.42
C LEU A 103 -10.84 -4.48 14.41
N PRO A 104 -10.30 -4.31 15.63
CA PRO A 104 -10.18 -5.38 16.61
C PRO A 104 -11.54 -6.01 16.91
N GLY A 105 -11.60 -7.35 16.87
CA GLY A 105 -12.84 -8.10 17.12
C GLY A 105 -13.83 -8.16 15.97
N GLU A 106 -13.60 -7.41 14.89
CA GLU A 106 -14.49 -7.35 13.73
C GLU A 106 -13.97 -8.19 12.56
N LYS A 107 -14.91 -8.63 11.72
CA LYS A 107 -14.58 -9.32 10.47
C LYS A 107 -13.94 -8.32 9.48
N VAL A 108 -12.86 -8.74 8.85
CA VAL A 108 -12.24 -8.09 7.68
C VAL A 108 -12.27 -9.11 6.53
N ASP A 109 -12.75 -8.72 5.37
CA ASP A 109 -12.93 -9.63 4.24
C ASP A 109 -11.63 -9.89 3.48
N CYS A 110 -10.76 -8.86 3.38
CA CYS A 110 -9.47 -8.96 2.72
C CYS A 110 -8.42 -8.14 3.47
N VAL A 111 -7.20 -8.65 3.58
CA VAL A 111 -6.06 -7.87 4.06
C VAL A 111 -4.99 -7.81 2.97
N VAL A 112 -4.60 -6.59 2.61
CA VAL A 112 -3.51 -6.31 1.69
C VAL A 112 -2.25 -5.99 2.48
N PHE A 113 -1.19 -6.76 2.27
CA PHE A 113 0.14 -6.40 2.76
C PHE A 113 0.86 -5.55 1.71
N GLY A 114 0.92 -4.25 1.91
CA GLY A 114 1.39 -3.25 0.96
C GLY A 114 2.91 -3.17 0.82
N CYS A 115 3.60 -4.30 0.63
CA CYS A 115 5.05 -4.32 0.41
C CYS A 115 5.45 -5.39 -0.60
N THR A 116 5.96 -4.98 -1.76
CA THR A 116 6.39 -5.88 -2.83
C THR A 116 7.61 -6.69 -2.41
N SER A 117 8.72 -6.01 -2.11
CA SER A 117 9.99 -6.66 -1.74
C SER A 117 9.89 -7.41 -0.41
N GLY A 118 9.18 -6.86 0.58
CA GLY A 118 8.95 -7.54 1.85
C GLY A 118 8.20 -8.87 1.70
N THR A 119 7.26 -8.95 0.76
CA THR A 119 6.55 -10.20 0.45
C THR A 119 7.47 -11.22 -0.21
N ILE A 120 8.31 -10.78 -1.15
CA ILE A 120 9.27 -11.67 -1.85
C ILE A 120 10.27 -12.26 -0.85
N VAL A 121 10.89 -11.40 -0.04
CA VAL A 121 11.94 -11.79 0.91
C VAL A 121 11.42 -12.66 2.05
N SER A 122 10.19 -12.38 2.54
CA SER A 122 9.61 -13.12 3.68
C SER A 122 8.78 -14.34 3.26
N GLY A 123 8.45 -14.44 1.98
CA GLY A 123 7.54 -15.45 1.44
C GLY A 123 6.07 -15.15 1.70
N PHE A 124 5.24 -15.22 0.65
CA PHE A 124 3.81 -14.89 0.76
C PHE A 124 3.06 -15.76 1.76
N ASP A 125 3.34 -17.06 1.80
CA ASP A 125 2.67 -17.98 2.72
C ASP A 125 2.94 -17.64 4.19
N ASN A 126 4.17 -17.21 4.51
CA ASN A 126 4.51 -16.74 5.84
C ASN A 126 3.75 -15.45 6.20
N ILE A 127 3.69 -14.49 5.29
CA ILE A 127 2.90 -13.25 5.44
C ILE A 127 1.42 -13.60 5.69
N LYS A 128 0.85 -14.44 4.83
CA LYS A 128 -0.54 -14.89 4.93
C LYS A 128 -0.82 -15.56 6.27
N LYS A 129 0.06 -16.48 6.70
CA LYS A 129 -0.06 -17.15 8.00
C LYS A 129 -0.10 -16.15 9.14
N LYS A 130 0.80 -15.17 9.15
CA LYS A 130 0.85 -14.14 10.20
C LYS A 130 -0.38 -13.26 10.23
N ILE A 131 -0.92 -12.87 9.07
CA ILE A 131 -2.16 -12.09 8.98
C ILE A 131 -3.34 -12.92 9.46
N ASN A 132 -3.44 -14.18 9.06
CA ASN A 132 -4.57 -15.05 9.42
C ASN A 132 -4.57 -15.48 10.90
N LEU A 133 -3.46 -15.33 11.63
CA LEU A 133 -3.47 -15.45 13.09
C LEU A 133 -4.34 -14.37 13.76
N ALA A 134 -4.37 -13.16 13.20
CA ALA A 134 -5.17 -12.05 13.70
C ALA A 134 -6.55 -11.95 13.00
N LYS A 135 -6.61 -12.29 11.71
CA LYS A 135 -7.82 -12.21 10.85
C LYS A 135 -8.05 -13.57 10.16
N PRO A 136 -8.56 -14.59 10.87
CA PRO A 136 -8.53 -15.99 10.43
C PRO A 136 -9.20 -16.28 9.09
N ASN A 137 -10.24 -15.56 8.74
CA ASN A 137 -11.05 -15.78 7.52
C ASN A 137 -10.82 -14.73 6.44
N ALA A 138 -9.87 -13.82 6.63
CA ALA A 138 -9.57 -12.80 5.63
C ALA A 138 -8.84 -13.41 4.43
N LEU A 139 -9.25 -12.99 3.23
CA LEU A 139 -8.40 -13.17 2.05
C LEU A 139 -7.14 -12.33 2.25
N VAL A 140 -5.99 -12.85 1.81
CA VAL A 140 -4.73 -12.12 1.90
C VAL A 140 -4.14 -11.94 0.51
N THR A 141 -3.68 -10.74 0.22
CA THR A 141 -2.96 -10.44 -1.02
C THR A 141 -1.79 -9.49 -0.75
N ALA A 142 -0.88 -9.43 -1.72
CA ALA A 142 0.27 -8.53 -1.72
C ALA A 142 0.63 -8.15 -3.16
N PRO A 143 1.35 -7.04 -3.41
CA PRO A 143 1.63 -6.56 -4.77
C PRO A 143 2.35 -7.59 -5.65
N SER A 144 3.38 -8.28 -5.14
CA SER A 144 4.10 -9.30 -5.90
C SER A 144 3.22 -10.50 -6.29
N THR A 145 2.36 -10.95 -5.38
CA THR A 145 1.41 -12.06 -5.64
C THR A 145 0.32 -11.64 -6.62
N ALA A 146 -0.20 -10.41 -6.47
CA ALA A 146 -1.20 -9.86 -7.39
C ALA A 146 -0.62 -9.72 -8.80
N ALA A 147 0.59 -9.20 -8.94
CA ALA A 147 1.29 -9.10 -10.23
C ALA A 147 1.51 -10.47 -10.87
N LEU A 148 2.00 -11.45 -10.09
CA LEU A 148 2.19 -12.82 -10.57
C LEU A 148 0.90 -13.43 -11.13
N ASN A 149 -0.21 -13.25 -10.40
CA ASN A 149 -1.51 -13.76 -10.81
C ASN A 149 -2.04 -13.06 -12.07
N ALA A 150 -1.86 -11.74 -12.16
CA ALA A 150 -2.26 -10.94 -13.32
C ALA A 150 -1.48 -11.36 -14.58
N LEU A 151 -0.16 -11.50 -14.48
CA LEU A 151 0.70 -11.94 -15.57
C LEU A 151 0.34 -13.35 -16.05
N LYS A 152 0.13 -14.29 -15.12
CA LYS A 152 -0.30 -15.67 -15.44
C LYS A 152 -1.67 -15.69 -16.12
N LYS A 153 -2.64 -14.92 -15.62
CA LYS A 153 -3.98 -14.81 -16.21
C LYS A 153 -3.96 -14.25 -17.63
N LYS A 154 -3.02 -13.39 -17.95
CA LYS A 154 -2.78 -12.80 -19.28
C LYS A 154 -1.90 -13.68 -20.19
N ASN A 155 -1.46 -14.88 -19.71
CA ASN A 155 -0.52 -15.78 -20.41
C ASN A 155 0.81 -15.11 -20.78
N ILE A 156 1.23 -14.11 -20.02
CA ILE A 156 2.52 -13.45 -20.18
C ILE A 156 3.64 -14.38 -19.70
N LYS A 157 4.73 -14.41 -20.45
CA LYS A 157 5.92 -15.24 -20.15
C LYS A 157 7.19 -14.43 -20.10
N ARG A 158 7.29 -13.36 -20.90
CA ARG A 158 8.46 -12.50 -21.00
C ARG A 158 8.15 -11.12 -20.43
N ILE A 159 8.95 -10.70 -19.46
CA ILE A 159 8.76 -9.41 -18.79
C ILE A 159 10.06 -8.62 -18.71
N SER A 160 9.94 -7.30 -18.77
CA SER A 160 10.97 -6.38 -18.30
C SER A 160 10.69 -6.03 -16.84
N VAL A 161 11.73 -5.93 -16.02
CA VAL A 161 11.62 -5.63 -14.59
C VAL A 161 12.33 -4.32 -14.28
N VAL A 162 11.63 -3.41 -13.60
CA VAL A 162 12.21 -2.18 -13.07
C VAL A 162 11.97 -2.12 -11.56
N THR A 163 13.02 -1.84 -10.81
CA THR A 163 12.93 -1.68 -9.35
C THR A 163 13.64 -0.42 -8.89
N PRO A 164 13.20 0.22 -7.80
CA PRO A 164 13.95 1.32 -7.22
C PRO A 164 15.08 0.86 -6.29
N TYR A 165 15.17 -0.42 -5.97
CA TYR A 165 15.99 -0.98 -4.90
C TYR A 165 17.48 -1.03 -5.22
N ILE A 166 18.28 -1.25 -4.16
CA ILE A 166 19.70 -1.63 -4.29
C ILE A 166 19.83 -2.96 -5.03
N LYS A 167 21.02 -3.19 -5.62
CA LYS A 167 21.25 -4.34 -6.49
C LYS A 167 20.86 -5.69 -5.87
N SER A 168 21.22 -5.96 -4.62
CA SER A 168 20.92 -7.24 -3.97
C SER A 168 19.42 -7.51 -3.89
N LEU A 169 18.62 -6.51 -3.52
CA LEU A 169 17.17 -6.64 -3.41
C LEU A 169 16.48 -6.66 -4.79
N ASN A 170 17.06 -5.95 -5.79
CA ASN A 170 16.65 -6.07 -7.17
C ASN A 170 16.84 -7.52 -7.67
N ASP A 171 17.98 -8.14 -7.36
CA ASP A 171 18.27 -9.53 -7.75
C ASP A 171 17.25 -10.50 -7.11
N ASP A 172 16.81 -10.27 -5.87
CA ASP A 172 15.74 -11.05 -5.22
C ASP A 172 14.42 -10.95 -6.01
N VAL A 173 14.05 -9.75 -6.49
CA VAL A 173 12.84 -9.55 -7.30
C VAL A 173 12.95 -10.27 -8.65
N VAL A 174 14.09 -10.18 -9.30
CA VAL A 174 14.36 -10.87 -10.58
C VAL A 174 14.27 -12.38 -10.39
N ASN A 175 14.90 -12.91 -9.34
CA ASN A 175 14.88 -14.34 -9.04
C ASN A 175 13.47 -14.83 -8.71
N PHE A 176 12.67 -14.06 -7.97
CA PHE A 176 11.27 -14.39 -7.72
C PHE A 176 10.48 -14.64 -9.00
N PHE A 177 10.63 -13.82 -10.02
CA PHE A 177 9.94 -14.04 -11.29
C PHE A 177 10.52 -15.21 -12.08
N LYS A 178 11.84 -15.40 -12.10
CA LYS A 178 12.48 -16.56 -12.73
C LYS A 178 12.02 -17.89 -12.12
N GLU A 179 11.96 -17.97 -10.78
CA GLU A 179 11.46 -19.13 -10.05
C GLU A 179 9.98 -19.43 -10.32
N ASN A 180 9.22 -18.40 -10.73
CA ASN A 180 7.83 -18.52 -11.16
C ASN A 180 7.66 -18.73 -12.68
N ASN A 181 8.71 -19.11 -13.39
CA ASN A 181 8.76 -19.44 -14.80
C ASN A 181 8.51 -18.25 -15.74
N PHE A 182 8.98 -17.06 -15.37
CA PHE A 182 9.04 -15.90 -16.27
C PHE A 182 10.46 -15.73 -16.82
N GLU A 183 10.55 -15.40 -18.10
CA GLU A 183 11.77 -14.94 -18.75
C GLU A 183 11.93 -13.44 -18.52
N ILE A 184 13.08 -13.03 -18.00
CA ILE A 184 13.40 -11.62 -17.77
C ILE A 184 14.17 -11.12 -18.98
N VAL A 185 13.51 -10.30 -19.79
CA VAL A 185 14.08 -9.73 -21.04
C VAL A 185 15.05 -8.61 -20.72
N SER A 186 14.67 -7.72 -19.82
CA SER A 186 15.53 -6.64 -19.33
C SER A 186 15.32 -6.39 -17.84
N ASN A 187 16.34 -5.87 -17.19
CA ASN A 187 16.30 -5.53 -15.77
C ASN A 187 17.01 -4.20 -15.51
N THR A 188 16.31 -3.26 -14.93
CA THR A 188 16.80 -1.92 -14.57
C THR A 188 16.52 -1.66 -13.11
N TYR A 189 17.46 -1.05 -12.39
CA TYR A 189 17.26 -0.67 -10.99
C TYR A 189 17.86 0.71 -10.70
N PHE A 190 17.32 1.42 -9.69
CA PHE A 190 17.70 2.82 -9.39
C PHE A 190 18.70 2.96 -8.24
N ASP A 191 19.00 1.86 -7.54
CA ASP A 191 19.97 1.79 -6.43
C ASP A 191 19.64 2.75 -5.26
N ILE A 192 18.36 2.88 -4.91
CA ILE A 192 17.88 3.74 -3.83
C ILE A 192 17.76 2.91 -2.53
N GLU A 193 18.46 3.34 -1.48
CA GLU A 193 18.50 2.66 -0.18
C GLU A 193 17.31 3.00 0.71
N SER A 194 16.78 4.23 0.60
CA SER A 194 15.73 4.77 1.48
C SER A 194 14.36 4.67 0.85
N ASP A 195 13.43 3.98 1.50
CA ASP A 195 12.03 3.89 1.06
C ASP A 195 11.34 5.26 0.96
N VAL A 196 11.68 6.19 1.85
CA VAL A 196 11.20 7.58 1.79
C VAL A 196 11.68 8.31 0.53
N ASP A 197 12.91 8.03 0.08
CA ASP A 197 13.47 8.66 -1.12
C ASP A 197 12.89 8.05 -2.40
N ILE A 198 12.52 6.78 -2.38
CA ILE A 198 11.75 6.15 -3.46
C ILE A 198 10.46 6.94 -3.73
N GLY A 199 9.73 7.32 -2.68
CA GLY A 199 8.49 8.10 -2.82
C GLY A 199 8.68 9.55 -3.29
N LYS A 200 9.92 10.03 -3.41
CA LYS A 200 10.27 11.37 -3.91
C LYS A 200 10.72 11.39 -5.37
N VAL A 201 10.77 10.22 -6.02
CA VAL A 201 11.15 10.13 -7.43
C VAL A 201 10.20 10.99 -8.27
N ASP A 202 10.76 11.86 -9.11
CA ASP A 202 9.97 12.73 -9.99
C ASP A 202 9.22 11.91 -11.03
N GLN A 203 7.91 12.11 -11.13
CA GLN A 203 7.05 11.33 -12.04
C GLN A 203 7.36 11.54 -13.52
N ASN A 204 7.75 12.75 -13.92
CA ASN A 204 8.05 13.03 -15.32
C ASN A 204 9.36 12.36 -15.71
N LYS A 205 10.37 12.41 -14.82
CA LYS A 205 11.63 11.71 -15.04
C LYS A 205 11.45 10.19 -15.02
N LEU A 206 10.60 9.70 -14.14
CA LEU A 206 10.25 8.27 -14.12
C LEU A 206 9.59 7.84 -15.43
N PHE A 207 8.66 8.66 -15.96
CA PHE A 207 8.04 8.42 -17.27
C PHE A 207 9.07 8.39 -18.41
N GLU A 208 9.97 9.36 -18.47
CA GLU A 208 11.06 9.42 -19.46
C GLU A 208 11.90 8.12 -19.41
N ILE A 209 12.38 7.75 -18.21
CA ILE A 209 13.20 6.54 -18.00
C ILE A 209 12.44 5.29 -18.43
N LEU A 210 11.18 5.12 -18.00
CA LEU A 210 10.40 3.93 -18.33
C LEU A 210 10.08 3.84 -19.83
N SER A 211 9.95 4.97 -20.52
CA SER A 211 9.71 5.02 -21.98
C SER A 211 10.95 4.68 -22.80
N GLU A 212 12.15 4.91 -22.26
CA GLU A 212 13.44 4.66 -22.95
C GLU A 212 13.97 3.23 -22.76
N ILE A 213 13.43 2.49 -21.79
CA ILE A 213 13.85 1.09 -21.54
C ILE A 213 13.50 0.24 -22.76
N ASP A 214 14.46 -0.56 -23.23
CA ASP A 214 14.22 -1.51 -24.32
C ASP A 214 13.23 -2.61 -23.90
N HIS A 215 12.04 -2.55 -24.47
CA HIS A 215 10.96 -3.51 -24.24
C HIS A 215 10.71 -4.44 -25.43
N ASN A 216 11.53 -4.41 -26.47
CA ASN A 216 11.25 -5.03 -27.79
C ASN A 216 10.85 -6.51 -27.75
N GLN A 217 11.22 -7.24 -26.72
CA GLN A 217 10.86 -8.66 -26.58
C GLN A 217 9.96 -8.93 -25.36
N ALA A 218 9.71 -7.94 -24.53
CA ALA A 218 8.84 -8.10 -23.36
C ALA A 218 7.36 -8.03 -23.76
N GLN A 219 6.54 -8.81 -23.08
CA GLN A 219 5.09 -8.78 -23.21
C GLN A 219 4.44 -7.89 -22.14
N ALA A 220 5.20 -7.58 -21.07
CA ALA A 220 4.80 -6.64 -20.04
C ALA A 220 6.02 -6.03 -19.35
N LEU A 221 5.82 -4.83 -18.81
CA LEU A 221 6.73 -4.16 -17.89
C LEU A 221 6.22 -4.33 -16.46
N PHE A 222 7.05 -4.90 -15.58
CA PHE A 222 6.78 -4.91 -14.15
C PHE A 222 7.61 -3.83 -13.46
N VAL A 223 6.93 -2.82 -12.90
CA VAL A 223 7.56 -1.79 -12.08
C VAL A 223 7.27 -2.09 -10.61
N SER A 224 8.33 -2.33 -9.85
CA SER A 224 8.26 -2.73 -8.43
C SER A 224 8.18 -1.52 -7.51
N CYS A 225 7.68 -1.75 -6.31
CA CYS A 225 7.55 -0.84 -5.17
C CYS A 225 6.28 0.01 -5.15
N THR A 226 5.55 -0.14 -4.05
CA THR A 226 4.33 0.65 -3.76
C THR A 226 4.61 2.11 -3.40
N SER A 227 5.83 2.41 -2.97
CA SER A 227 6.28 3.79 -2.71
C SER A 227 6.67 4.53 -4.00
N LEU A 228 6.90 3.84 -5.11
CA LEU A 228 7.29 4.49 -6.37
C LEU A 228 6.05 5.12 -7.03
N PRO A 229 6.09 6.44 -7.39
CA PRO A 229 4.93 7.17 -7.87
C PRO A 229 4.57 6.86 -9.34
N VAL A 230 4.25 5.58 -9.65
CA VAL A 230 4.05 5.10 -11.02
C VAL A 230 2.58 5.11 -11.46
N LEU A 231 1.61 4.98 -10.54
CA LEU A 231 0.20 4.78 -10.89
C LEU A 231 -0.35 5.84 -11.86
N ASN A 232 0.05 7.10 -11.69
CA ASN A 232 -0.48 8.20 -12.52
C ASN A 232 0.11 8.26 -13.94
N ILE A 233 1.16 7.48 -14.21
CA ILE A 233 1.82 7.47 -15.53
C ILE A 233 1.59 6.17 -16.29
N ILE A 234 0.92 5.16 -15.71
CA ILE A 234 0.68 3.86 -16.36
C ILE A 234 -0.06 4.05 -17.69
N GLU A 235 -1.19 4.77 -17.69
CA GLU A 235 -2.00 4.98 -18.90
C GLU A 235 -1.24 5.69 -20.05
N LYS A 236 -0.17 6.42 -19.71
CA LYS A 236 0.68 7.08 -20.72
C LYS A 236 1.78 6.16 -21.25
N LEU A 237 2.11 5.10 -20.50
CA LEU A 237 3.12 4.11 -20.87
C LEU A 237 2.52 2.97 -21.72
N GLU A 238 1.21 2.72 -21.61
CA GLU A 238 0.45 1.76 -22.41
C GLU A 238 0.06 2.32 -23.78
#